data_767624c5b9d2a406f1c3940f6ba87b35
#
_entry.id   767624c5b9d2a406f1c3940f6ba87b35
#
_cell.length_a   1.000
_cell.length_b   1.000
_cell.length_c   1.000
_cell.angle_alpha   90.00
_cell.angle_beta   90.00
_cell.angle_gamma   90.00
#
_symmetry.space_group_name_H-M   'P 1'
#
loop_
_entity.id
_entity.type
_entity.pdbx_description
1 polymer ?
#
loop_
_entity_poly.entity_id
_entity_poly.type
_entity_poly.pdbx_seq_one_letter_code
_entity_poly.pdbx_strand_id
1 'polypeptide(L)'
;MKIRPVILCGGAGTRLWPNTKKHQAKQFIDFGNWTLLGKTLERVKASIFDAPIISTNAKYLRQVKQHLKKHKIRKFKIVLEPAKRNTAPAILSTALIEDIPNEQPLMFLAADHLIEKVGLFNKAIKKNQKKLTHNNIFIFGIKPTMPSSEFGYFLTKNIKVTKFIEKPKQA
;
A
#
# COMPACT_ATOMS: atom_id res chain seq x y z
N MET A 1 -1.89 -10.37 -17.84
CA MET A 1 -2.91 -10.19 -16.78
C MET A 1 -2.64 -8.90 -16.04
N LYS A 2 -3.66 -8.14 -15.62
CA LYS A 2 -3.49 -6.91 -14.83
C LYS A 2 -3.29 -7.24 -13.35
N ILE A 3 -2.50 -6.43 -12.67
CA ILE A 3 -2.29 -6.52 -11.23
C ILE A 3 -3.42 -5.74 -10.53
N ARG A 4 -4.03 -6.32 -9.51
CA ARG A 4 -5.04 -5.64 -8.71
C ARG A 4 -4.38 -4.95 -7.51
N PRO A 5 -4.40 -3.62 -7.44
CA PRO A 5 -3.87 -2.91 -6.29
C PRO A 5 -4.82 -3.02 -5.09
N VAL A 6 -4.24 -3.29 -3.93
CA VAL A 6 -4.93 -3.28 -2.63
C VAL A 6 -4.30 -2.17 -1.79
N ILE A 7 -5.06 -1.12 -1.53
CA ILE A 7 -4.58 0.03 -0.77
C ILE A 7 -5.00 -0.13 0.69
N LEU A 8 -4.01 -0.32 1.56
CA LEU A 8 -4.21 -0.45 3.00
C LEU A 8 -4.37 0.95 3.62
N CYS A 9 -5.59 1.30 3.99
CA CYS A 9 -6.00 2.63 4.43
C CYS A 9 -6.63 2.64 5.84
N GLY A 10 -6.19 1.73 6.72
CA GLY A 10 -6.72 1.57 8.09
C GLY A 10 -5.92 2.27 9.19
N GLY A 11 -4.69 2.73 8.91
CA GLY A 11 -3.77 3.31 9.88
C GLY A 11 -4.25 4.64 10.48
N ALA A 12 -4.08 4.82 11.79
CA ALA A 12 -4.46 6.05 12.49
C ALA A 12 -3.42 7.19 12.37
N GLY A 13 -2.18 6.89 11.95
CA GLY A 13 -1.13 7.89 11.73
C GLY A 13 -0.64 8.63 12.99
N THR A 14 -0.72 8.02 14.17
CA THR A 14 -0.44 8.67 15.47
C THR A 14 0.97 9.23 15.64
N ARG A 15 1.94 8.78 14.82
CA ARG A 15 3.35 9.22 14.90
C ARG A 15 3.60 10.64 14.39
N LEU A 16 2.64 11.27 13.72
CA LEU A 16 2.79 12.64 13.19
C LEU A 16 2.08 13.69 14.07
N TRP A 17 1.71 13.34 15.30
CA TRP A 17 1.24 14.35 16.24
C TRP A 17 2.36 15.39 16.48
N PRO A 18 2.10 16.73 16.52
CA PRO A 18 0.80 17.40 16.53
C PRO A 18 0.16 17.69 15.16
N ASN A 19 0.83 17.40 14.05
CA ASN A 19 0.31 17.69 12.69
C ASN A 19 -0.90 16.82 12.31
N THR A 20 -1.12 15.70 13.00
CA THR A 20 -2.38 14.96 12.91
C THR A 20 -3.32 15.43 14.01
N LYS A 21 -4.35 16.19 13.66
CA LYS A 21 -5.46 16.45 14.59
C LYS A 21 -6.01 15.12 15.10
N LYS A 22 -6.50 15.08 16.36
CA LYS A 22 -6.93 13.89 17.12
C LYS A 22 -7.83 12.89 16.34
N HIS A 23 -8.36 13.29 15.16
CA HIS A 23 -9.26 12.51 14.33
C HIS A 23 -8.86 12.43 12.84
N GLN A 24 -7.70 12.95 12.43
CA GLN A 24 -7.28 12.95 11.04
C GLN A 24 -6.11 11.99 10.83
N ALA A 25 -6.35 10.87 10.14
CA ALA A 25 -5.29 9.94 9.80
C ALA A 25 -4.35 10.53 8.73
N LYS A 26 -3.06 10.16 8.81
CA LYS A 26 -1.96 10.67 7.99
C LYS A 26 -2.27 10.70 6.49
N GLN A 27 -2.92 9.66 5.97
CA GLN A 27 -3.22 9.52 4.55
C GLN A 27 -4.21 10.56 4.01
N PHE A 28 -4.95 11.25 4.89
CA PHE A 28 -5.94 12.28 4.53
C PHE A 28 -5.48 13.71 4.81
N ILE A 29 -4.27 13.90 5.34
CA ILE A 29 -3.71 15.25 5.56
C ILE A 29 -3.58 15.93 4.20
N ASP A 30 -4.09 17.17 4.11
CA ASP A 30 -3.90 18.02 2.94
C ASP A 30 -2.55 18.74 3.01
N PHE A 31 -1.71 18.51 2.01
CA PHE A 31 -0.40 19.15 1.86
C PHE A 31 -0.44 20.25 0.78
N GLY A 32 -1.53 21.00 0.71
CA GLY A 32 -1.72 22.02 -0.32
C GLY A 32 -2.14 21.37 -1.66
N ASN A 33 -3.43 21.07 -1.77
CA ASN A 33 -4.08 20.45 -2.93
C ASN A 33 -3.85 18.95 -3.16
N TRP A 34 -3.03 18.26 -2.37
CA TRP A 34 -2.83 16.83 -2.48
C TRP A 34 -2.81 16.12 -1.11
N THR A 35 -3.08 14.82 -1.12
CA THR A 35 -3.01 13.94 0.05
C THR A 35 -2.20 12.68 -0.31
N LEU A 36 -1.67 11.99 0.70
CA LEU A 36 -0.93 10.73 0.46
C LEU A 36 -1.83 9.67 -0.20
N LEU A 37 -3.08 9.53 0.26
CA LEU A 37 -4.04 8.64 -0.41
C LEU A 37 -4.29 9.09 -1.85
N GLY A 38 -4.44 10.39 -2.11
CA GLY A 38 -4.61 10.92 -3.46
C GLY A 38 -3.46 10.54 -4.38
N LYS A 39 -2.20 10.73 -3.94
CA LYS A 39 -1.01 10.31 -4.70
C LYS A 39 -0.96 8.81 -4.92
N THR A 40 -1.42 8.01 -3.96
CA THR A 40 -1.50 6.55 -4.11
C THR A 40 -2.56 6.15 -5.14
N LEU A 41 -3.74 6.79 -5.13
CA LEU A 41 -4.79 6.56 -6.13
C LEU A 41 -4.35 6.94 -7.54
N GLU A 42 -3.66 8.08 -7.71
CA GLU A 42 -3.10 8.48 -9.01
C GLU A 42 -2.07 7.48 -9.54
N ARG A 43 -1.21 6.97 -8.67
CA ARG A 43 -0.18 6.00 -9.01
C ARG A 43 -0.73 4.70 -9.59
N VAL A 44 -1.90 4.25 -9.13
CA VAL A 44 -2.52 3.00 -9.58
C VAL A 44 -3.47 3.17 -10.77
N LYS A 45 -3.53 4.34 -11.41
CA LYS A 45 -4.28 4.56 -12.66
C LYS A 45 -3.59 4.00 -13.91
N ALA A 46 -2.32 3.62 -13.82
CA ALA A 46 -1.60 3.09 -14.97
C ALA A 46 -2.28 1.81 -15.50
N SER A 47 -2.19 1.60 -16.82
CA SER A 47 -2.88 0.51 -17.54
C SER A 47 -2.49 -0.90 -17.11
N ILE A 48 -1.36 -1.05 -16.40
CA ILE A 48 -0.91 -2.32 -15.81
C ILE A 48 -1.78 -2.75 -14.61
N PHE A 49 -2.56 -1.83 -14.04
CA PHE A 49 -3.43 -2.10 -12.90
C PHE A 49 -4.87 -2.32 -13.31
N ASP A 50 -5.55 -3.11 -12.49
CA ASP A 50 -7.00 -3.27 -12.49
C ASP A 50 -7.65 -2.32 -11.47
N ALA A 51 -8.96 -2.37 -11.33
CA ALA A 51 -9.72 -1.59 -10.36
C ALA A 51 -9.20 -1.84 -8.92
N PRO A 52 -8.90 -0.79 -8.14
CA PRO A 52 -8.30 -0.96 -6.82
C PRO A 52 -9.30 -1.50 -5.79
N ILE A 53 -8.77 -2.21 -4.81
CA ILE A 53 -9.45 -2.52 -3.56
C ILE A 53 -8.90 -1.58 -2.48
N ILE A 54 -9.78 -1.00 -1.67
CA ILE A 54 -9.39 -0.18 -0.54
C ILE A 54 -9.78 -0.90 0.75
N SER A 55 -8.78 -1.37 1.51
CA SER A 55 -9.00 -1.90 2.85
C SER A 55 -8.95 -0.75 3.85
N THR A 56 -10.03 -0.53 4.58
CA THR A 56 -10.16 0.61 5.49
C THR A 56 -11.10 0.30 6.66
N ASN A 57 -11.06 1.14 7.70
CA ASN A 57 -12.02 1.08 8.80
C ASN A 57 -13.28 1.90 8.50
N ALA A 58 -14.42 1.51 9.08
CA ALA A 58 -15.70 2.20 8.88
C ALA A 58 -15.64 3.70 9.15
N LYS A 59 -14.87 4.15 10.15
CA LYS A 59 -14.69 5.57 10.46
C LYS A 59 -14.07 6.41 9.34
N TYR A 60 -13.32 5.78 8.42
CA TYR A 60 -12.68 6.45 7.29
C TYR A 60 -13.43 6.29 5.97
N LEU A 61 -14.51 5.51 5.96
CA LEU A 61 -15.27 5.20 4.74
C LEU A 61 -15.70 6.46 3.96
N ARG A 62 -16.21 7.47 4.67
CA ARG A 62 -16.63 8.74 4.06
C ARG A 62 -15.45 9.44 3.35
N GLN A 63 -14.31 9.55 4.02
CA GLN A 63 -13.11 10.21 3.49
C GLN A 63 -12.54 9.44 2.29
N VAL A 64 -12.50 8.10 2.36
CA VAL A 64 -12.08 7.25 1.24
C VAL A 64 -12.99 7.48 0.03
N LYS A 65 -14.32 7.45 0.18
CA LYS A 65 -15.26 7.70 -0.91
C LYS A 65 -15.09 9.09 -1.53
N GLN A 66 -14.85 10.12 -0.72
CA GLN A 66 -14.56 11.48 -1.21
C GLN A 66 -13.30 11.53 -2.09
N HIS A 67 -12.21 10.84 -1.66
CA HIS A 67 -10.97 10.76 -2.43
C HIS A 67 -11.16 9.99 -3.74
N LEU A 68 -11.86 8.85 -3.71
CA LEU A 68 -12.17 8.08 -4.93
C LEU A 68 -12.93 8.95 -5.94
N LYS A 69 -13.92 9.71 -5.48
CA LYS A 69 -14.68 10.67 -6.33
C LYS A 69 -13.78 11.79 -6.87
N LYS A 70 -13.00 12.46 -6.00
CA LYS A 70 -12.05 13.53 -6.37
C LYS A 70 -11.08 13.07 -7.45
N HIS A 71 -10.55 11.85 -7.31
CA HIS A 71 -9.59 11.26 -8.26
C HIS A 71 -10.22 10.50 -9.43
N LYS A 72 -11.55 10.60 -9.61
CA LYS A 72 -12.31 9.98 -10.71
C LYS A 72 -12.11 8.46 -10.83
N ILE A 73 -11.91 7.77 -9.70
CA ILE A 73 -11.86 6.30 -9.65
C ILE A 73 -13.31 5.79 -9.63
N ARG A 74 -13.78 5.27 -10.75
CA ARG A 74 -15.19 4.84 -10.90
C ARG A 74 -15.41 3.37 -10.54
N LYS A 75 -14.43 2.51 -10.79
CA LYS A 75 -14.46 1.09 -10.47
C LYS A 75 -13.53 0.82 -9.30
N PHE A 76 -14.03 0.31 -8.20
CA PHE A 76 -13.28 -0.04 -6.99
C PHE A 76 -14.09 -0.99 -6.12
N LYS A 77 -13.43 -1.66 -5.18
CA LYS A 77 -14.05 -2.41 -4.08
C LYS A 77 -13.57 -1.85 -2.74
N ILE A 78 -14.42 -1.81 -1.74
CA ILE A 78 -14.05 -1.41 -0.38
C ILE A 78 -14.22 -2.61 0.54
N VAL A 79 -13.18 -2.91 1.31
CA VAL A 79 -13.19 -3.89 2.39
C VAL A 79 -13.16 -3.14 3.70
N LEU A 80 -14.18 -3.36 4.53
CA LEU A 80 -14.25 -2.75 5.85
C LEU A 80 -13.63 -3.67 6.89
N GLU A 81 -12.55 -3.23 7.50
CA GLU A 81 -11.92 -3.91 8.62
C GLU A 81 -12.75 -3.66 9.90
N PRO A 82 -13.29 -4.69 10.54
CA PRO A 82 -14.11 -4.52 11.73
C PRO A 82 -13.30 -4.04 12.94
N ALA A 83 -12.01 -4.38 12.98
CA ALA A 83 -11.08 -3.99 14.05
C ALA A 83 -9.68 -3.75 13.49
N LYS A 84 -8.91 -2.90 14.18
CA LYS A 84 -7.50 -2.66 13.84
C LYS A 84 -6.66 -3.86 14.32
N ARG A 85 -6.18 -4.68 13.40
CA ARG A 85 -5.43 -5.92 13.66
C ARG A 85 -4.09 -6.01 12.90
N ASN A 86 -3.42 -4.88 12.66
CA ASN A 86 -2.19 -4.80 11.88
C ASN A 86 -2.37 -5.19 10.39
N THR A 87 -1.27 -5.49 9.71
CA THR A 87 -1.24 -5.65 8.25
C THR A 87 -1.68 -7.04 7.79
N ALA A 88 -1.28 -8.11 8.51
CA ALA A 88 -1.51 -9.48 8.05
C ALA A 88 -3.00 -9.85 7.91
N PRO A 89 -3.90 -9.56 8.87
CA PRO A 89 -5.33 -9.78 8.70
C PRO A 89 -5.95 -8.97 7.56
N ALA A 90 -5.51 -7.72 7.33
CA ALA A 90 -5.98 -6.90 6.22
C ALA A 90 -5.58 -7.49 4.85
N ILE A 91 -4.36 -8.05 4.75
CA ILE A 91 -3.90 -8.78 3.57
C ILE A 91 -4.76 -10.04 3.36
N LEU A 92 -4.92 -10.85 4.40
CA LEU A 92 -5.64 -12.11 4.32
C LEU A 92 -7.12 -11.90 3.96
N SER A 93 -7.81 -10.99 4.66
CA SER A 93 -9.22 -10.70 4.37
C SER A 93 -9.45 -10.22 2.94
N THR A 94 -8.47 -9.50 2.36
CA THR A 94 -8.56 -9.05 0.97
C THR A 94 -8.23 -10.17 -0.02
N ALA A 95 -7.26 -11.02 0.31
CA ALA A 95 -6.85 -12.13 -0.56
C ALA A 95 -7.95 -13.23 -0.67
N LEU A 96 -8.81 -13.33 0.34
CA LEU A 96 -9.91 -14.31 0.39
C LEU A 96 -11.23 -13.79 -0.21
N ILE A 97 -11.23 -12.67 -0.92
CA ILE A 97 -12.43 -12.18 -1.60
C ILE A 97 -12.76 -13.08 -2.81
N GLU A 98 -13.91 -13.69 -2.80
CA GLU A 98 -14.36 -14.66 -3.82
C GLU A 98 -14.39 -14.10 -5.25
N ASP A 99 -14.71 -12.81 -5.43
CA ASP A 99 -14.77 -12.17 -6.76
C ASP A 99 -13.41 -11.87 -7.39
N ILE A 100 -12.29 -12.22 -6.74
CA ILE A 100 -10.96 -12.03 -7.30
C ILE A 100 -10.53 -13.34 -7.95
N PRO A 101 -10.20 -13.34 -9.26
CA PRO A 101 -9.66 -14.54 -9.90
C PRO A 101 -8.40 -15.04 -9.18
N ASN A 102 -8.32 -16.32 -8.90
CA ASN A 102 -7.19 -16.94 -8.18
C ASN A 102 -5.82 -16.63 -8.82
N GLU A 103 -5.82 -16.47 -10.13
CA GLU A 103 -4.61 -16.16 -10.91
C GLU A 103 -4.22 -14.68 -10.89
N GLN A 104 -5.09 -13.79 -10.36
CA GLN A 104 -4.85 -12.36 -10.41
C GLN A 104 -3.86 -11.94 -9.33
N PRO A 105 -2.68 -11.38 -9.68
CA PRO A 105 -1.73 -10.88 -8.69
C PRO A 105 -2.32 -9.71 -7.92
N LEU A 106 -2.20 -9.76 -6.59
CA LEU A 106 -2.54 -8.66 -5.70
C LEU A 106 -1.27 -7.87 -5.35
N MET A 107 -1.36 -6.54 -5.41
CA MET A 107 -0.28 -5.67 -4.98
C MET A 107 -0.73 -4.81 -3.79
N PHE A 108 -0.20 -5.12 -2.62
CA PHE A 108 -0.50 -4.39 -1.39
C PHE A 108 0.32 -3.11 -1.28
N LEU A 109 -0.35 -1.99 -1.08
CA LEU A 109 0.22 -0.66 -1.00
C LEU A 109 -0.24 0.04 0.27
N ALA A 110 0.68 0.66 0.99
CA ALA A 110 0.31 1.58 2.06
C ALA A 110 -0.28 2.88 1.48
N ALA A 111 -1.38 3.35 2.07
CA ALA A 111 -2.04 4.58 1.65
C ALA A 111 -1.24 5.86 1.94
N ASP A 112 -0.19 5.75 2.77
CA ASP A 112 0.58 6.87 3.31
C ASP A 112 2.02 6.94 2.80
N HIS A 113 2.37 6.16 1.78
CA HIS A 113 3.68 6.21 1.14
C HIS A 113 3.71 7.23 -0.01
N LEU A 114 4.63 8.18 0.06
CA LEU A 114 4.95 9.06 -1.05
C LEU A 114 5.99 8.40 -1.96
N ILE A 115 5.66 8.22 -3.23
CA ILE A 115 6.58 7.76 -4.28
C ILE A 115 6.57 8.81 -5.38
N GLU A 116 7.66 9.56 -5.47
CA GLU A 116 7.77 10.69 -6.40
C GLU A 116 7.96 10.21 -7.85
N LYS A 117 8.83 9.22 -8.06
CA LYS A 117 9.18 8.71 -9.39
C LYS A 117 8.22 7.60 -9.84
N VAL A 118 6.93 7.94 -10.03
CA VAL A 118 5.87 6.99 -10.39
C VAL A 118 6.18 6.21 -11.67
N GLY A 119 6.81 6.85 -12.67
CA GLY A 119 7.21 6.18 -13.90
C GLY A 119 8.21 5.04 -13.67
N LEU A 120 9.21 5.26 -12.79
CA LEU A 120 10.18 4.23 -12.42
C LEU A 120 9.53 3.11 -11.62
N PHE A 121 8.62 3.44 -10.70
CA PHE A 121 7.84 2.47 -9.94
C PHE A 121 7.05 1.55 -10.89
N ASN A 122 6.29 2.12 -11.83
CA ASN A 122 5.50 1.34 -12.79
C ASN A 122 6.39 0.50 -13.72
N LYS A 123 7.54 1.02 -14.15
CA LYS A 123 8.53 0.29 -14.95
C LYS A 123 9.10 -0.92 -14.20
N ALA A 124 9.41 -0.74 -12.91
CA ALA A 124 9.91 -1.83 -12.06
C ALA A 124 8.87 -2.95 -11.91
N ILE A 125 7.60 -2.61 -11.70
CA ILE A 125 6.50 -3.58 -11.63
C ILE A 125 6.36 -4.33 -12.95
N LYS A 126 6.24 -3.60 -14.07
CA LYS A 126 6.06 -4.19 -15.40
C LYS A 126 7.22 -5.14 -15.76
N LYS A 127 8.47 -4.77 -15.44
CA LYS A 127 9.67 -5.61 -15.67
C LYS A 127 9.60 -6.95 -14.94
N ASN A 128 9.04 -6.96 -13.73
CA ASN A 128 9.01 -8.14 -12.87
C ASN A 128 7.67 -8.90 -12.91
N GLN A 129 6.64 -8.35 -13.54
CA GLN A 129 5.31 -8.95 -13.60
C GLN A 129 5.31 -10.38 -14.17
N LYS A 130 6.13 -10.64 -15.19
CA LYS A 130 6.25 -11.98 -15.81
C LYS A 130 6.89 -13.03 -14.90
N LYS A 131 7.54 -12.60 -13.79
CA LYS A 131 8.17 -13.49 -12.81
C LYS A 131 7.24 -13.85 -11.65
N LEU A 132 6.05 -13.24 -11.59
CA LEU A 132 5.05 -13.57 -10.59
C LEU A 132 4.51 -14.96 -10.87
N THR A 133 4.58 -15.83 -9.88
CA THR A 133 4.04 -17.18 -9.88
C THR A 133 3.27 -17.40 -8.57
N HIS A 134 2.45 -18.45 -8.50
CA HIS A 134 1.71 -18.79 -7.26
C HIS A 134 2.62 -19.03 -6.04
N ASN A 135 3.87 -19.38 -6.27
CA ASN A 135 4.81 -19.75 -5.20
C ASN A 135 5.74 -18.61 -4.80
N ASN A 136 5.53 -17.39 -5.34
CA ASN A 136 6.43 -16.27 -5.09
C ASN A 136 5.70 -15.05 -4.52
N ILE A 137 6.27 -14.50 -3.45
CA ILE A 137 5.90 -13.17 -2.94
C ILE A 137 7.01 -12.19 -3.34
N PHE A 138 6.62 -11.12 -4.04
CA PHE A 138 7.54 -10.05 -4.41
C PHE A 138 7.45 -8.91 -3.40
N ILE A 139 8.60 -8.48 -2.92
CA ILE A 139 8.72 -7.39 -1.96
C ILE A 139 9.51 -6.26 -2.60
N PHE A 140 9.05 -5.03 -2.45
CA PHE A 140 9.77 -3.82 -2.87
C PHE A 140 10.56 -3.30 -1.67
N GLY A 141 11.88 -3.51 -1.69
CA GLY A 141 12.80 -2.90 -0.74
C GLY A 141 13.23 -1.53 -1.20
N ILE A 142 13.42 -0.63 -0.25
CA ILE A 142 14.04 0.70 -0.48
C ILE A 142 15.47 0.60 0.00
N LYS A 143 16.43 1.02 -0.85
CA LYS A 143 17.84 1.09 -0.43
C LYS A 143 17.97 2.12 0.68
N PRO A 144 18.46 1.75 1.87
CA PRO A 144 18.64 2.70 2.96
C PRO A 144 19.72 3.72 2.59
N THR A 145 19.51 4.97 2.95
CA THR A 145 20.48 6.07 2.79
C THR A 145 21.33 6.26 4.05
N MET A 146 20.80 5.80 5.20
CA MET A 146 21.49 5.80 6.48
C MET A 146 20.99 4.64 7.33
N PRO A 147 21.77 4.11 8.28
CA PRO A 147 21.29 3.13 9.25
C PRO A 147 20.25 3.78 10.19
N SER A 148 19.21 3.02 10.56
CA SER A 148 18.18 3.45 11.50
C SER A 148 17.63 2.27 12.27
N SER A 149 17.53 2.37 13.58
CA SER A 149 16.87 1.40 14.43
C SER A 149 15.33 1.44 14.34
N GLU A 150 14.77 2.41 13.61
CA GLU A 150 13.31 2.55 13.44
C GLU A 150 12.76 1.73 12.26
N PHE A 151 13.62 1.15 11.43
CA PHE A 151 13.23 0.40 10.23
C PHE A 151 13.46 -1.10 10.36
N GLY A 152 12.68 -1.86 9.59
CA GLY A 152 12.97 -3.25 9.31
C GLY A 152 13.83 -3.39 8.05
N TYR A 153 14.74 -4.36 8.05
CA TYR A 153 15.69 -4.58 6.97
C TYR A 153 15.59 -5.99 6.40
N PHE A 154 15.67 -6.09 5.08
CA PHE A 154 15.82 -7.35 4.38
C PHE A 154 17.31 -7.65 4.13
N LEU A 155 17.78 -8.79 4.59
CA LEU A 155 19.03 -9.35 4.09
C LEU A 155 18.73 -10.13 2.82
N THR A 156 19.52 -9.89 1.78
CA THR A 156 19.31 -10.52 0.48
C THR A 156 20.57 -11.22 -0.01
N LYS A 157 20.39 -12.40 -0.63
CA LYS A 157 21.41 -13.06 -1.45
C LYS A 157 20.93 -12.97 -2.90
N ASN A 158 21.63 -12.18 -3.73
CA ASN A 158 21.14 -11.74 -5.03
C ASN A 158 19.80 -10.98 -4.89
N ILE A 159 18.72 -11.53 -5.43
CA ILE A 159 17.36 -10.97 -5.36
C ILE A 159 16.45 -11.71 -4.34
N LYS A 160 16.94 -12.75 -3.70
CA LYS A 160 16.16 -13.52 -2.72
C LYS A 160 16.35 -12.96 -1.33
N VAL A 161 15.25 -12.70 -0.63
CA VAL A 161 15.27 -12.35 0.80
C VAL A 161 15.63 -13.60 1.58
N THR A 162 16.68 -13.52 2.40
CA THR A 162 17.15 -14.62 3.26
C THR A 162 16.76 -14.41 4.71
N LYS A 163 16.61 -13.16 5.14
CA LYS A 163 16.22 -12.81 6.50
C LYS A 163 15.55 -11.44 6.56
N PHE A 164 14.63 -11.28 7.49
CA PHE A 164 14.09 -9.99 7.88
C PHE A 164 14.53 -9.67 9.31
N ILE A 165 15.01 -8.45 9.53
CA ILE A 165 15.46 -7.96 10.84
C ILE A 165 14.64 -6.73 11.16
N GLU A 166 13.73 -6.85 12.14
CA GLU A 166 12.90 -5.74 12.61
C GLU A 166 13.70 -4.90 13.60
N LYS A 167 13.80 -3.62 13.35
CA LYS A 167 14.37 -2.61 14.26
C LYS A 167 15.65 -3.07 14.96
N PRO A 168 16.73 -3.30 14.19
CA PRO A 168 17.99 -3.77 14.77
C PRO A 168 18.48 -2.74 15.80
N LYS A 169 18.98 -3.24 16.93
CA LYS A 169 19.75 -2.39 17.83
C LYS A 169 21.00 -1.95 17.07
N GLN A 170 21.33 -0.67 17.12
CA GLN A 170 22.64 -0.23 16.60
C GLN A 170 23.72 -0.96 17.42
N ALA A 171 24.60 -1.66 16.73
CA ALA A 171 25.83 -2.19 17.32
C ALA A 171 26.81 -1.04 17.52
#